data_b30275b3246a53faa6ad28ce0fe69a4a
#
_entry.id   b30275b3246a53faa6ad28ce0fe69a4a
#
_cell.length_a   1.000
_cell.length_b   1.000
_cell.length_c   1.000
_cell.angle_alpha   90.00
_cell.angle_beta   90.00
_cell.angle_gamma   90.00
#
_symmetry.space_group_name_H-M   'P 1'
#
loop_
_entity.id
_entity.type
_entity.pdbx_description
1 polymer ?
#
loop_
_entity_poly.entity_id
_entity_poly.type
_entity_poly.pdbx_seq_one_letter_code
_entity_poly.pdbx_strand_id
1 'polypeptide(L)'
;MEYGGGIQGERSDAELLAAHVAGDRHAFAELFGRHHRQLHRLARLTTRSREDAEDALQDAMLSAHRGASSFRYEAALGSWLHRIVVNACLDRLRRAKAHRTAPLEDVYPVPDRTAQVETAIGVQHALMRLPLEQRAAVVAVDMQGYSIADTARMLGVAEGTVKSRCARARARLSQLLGHLDAGIWPTPDHPAGQRQQRPAR
;
A
#
# COMPACT_ATOMS: atom_id res chain seq x y z
N MET A 1 -3.63 -44.86 -26.13
CA MET A 1 -2.86 -43.60 -25.96
C MET A 1 -3.74 -42.63 -25.16
N GLU A 2 -3.55 -42.61 -23.85
CA GLU A 2 -4.29 -41.73 -22.95
C GLU A 2 -3.55 -40.41 -22.87
N TYR A 3 -4.19 -39.36 -23.40
CA TYR A 3 -3.77 -38.00 -23.13
C TYR A 3 -4.30 -37.62 -21.75
N GLY A 4 -3.51 -37.89 -20.72
CA GLY A 4 -3.70 -37.34 -19.38
C GLY A 4 -3.40 -35.85 -19.39
N GLY A 5 -4.37 -35.04 -19.82
CA GLY A 5 -4.36 -33.60 -19.58
C GLY A 5 -4.62 -33.35 -18.10
N GLY A 6 -3.58 -33.50 -17.26
CA GLY A 6 -3.63 -33.03 -15.89
C GLY A 6 -3.90 -31.53 -15.90
N ILE A 7 -5.02 -31.11 -15.34
CA ILE A 7 -5.26 -29.74 -14.94
C ILE A 7 -4.13 -29.42 -13.92
N GLN A 8 -3.05 -28.77 -14.39
CA GLN A 8 -2.05 -28.24 -13.49
C GLN A 8 -2.76 -27.14 -12.70
N GLY A 9 -3.12 -27.47 -11.46
CA GLY A 9 -3.65 -26.49 -10.53
C GLY A 9 -2.71 -25.29 -10.51
N GLU A 10 -3.27 -24.09 -10.56
CA GLU A 10 -2.52 -22.85 -10.56
C GLU A 10 -1.62 -22.83 -9.33
N ARG A 11 -0.29 -22.74 -9.53
CA ARG A 11 0.70 -22.73 -8.43
C ARG A 11 0.36 -21.60 -7.46
N SER A 12 0.40 -21.86 -6.17
CA SER A 12 0.25 -20.83 -5.15
C SER A 12 1.43 -19.87 -5.16
N ASP A 13 1.25 -18.68 -4.60
CA ASP A 13 2.31 -17.69 -4.47
C ASP A 13 3.52 -18.20 -3.69
N ALA A 14 3.29 -19.06 -2.68
CA ALA A 14 4.35 -19.69 -1.91
C ALA A 14 5.16 -20.70 -2.77
N GLU A 15 4.47 -21.48 -3.59
CA GLU A 15 5.11 -22.43 -4.52
C GLU A 15 5.91 -21.68 -5.61
N LEU A 16 5.39 -20.56 -6.12
CA LEU A 16 6.10 -19.72 -7.08
C LEU A 16 7.38 -19.14 -6.47
N LEU A 17 7.30 -18.64 -5.23
CA LEU A 17 8.48 -18.10 -4.56
C LEU A 17 9.51 -19.20 -4.28
N ALA A 18 9.07 -20.39 -3.84
CA ALA A 18 9.95 -21.52 -3.61
C ALA A 18 10.62 -22.00 -4.92
N ALA A 19 9.85 -22.06 -6.02
CA ALA A 19 10.37 -22.42 -7.33
C ALA A 19 11.42 -21.41 -7.83
N HIS A 20 11.15 -20.10 -7.62
CA HIS A 20 12.13 -19.07 -7.93
C HIS A 20 13.45 -19.25 -7.14
N VAL A 21 13.37 -19.49 -5.84
CA VAL A 21 14.56 -19.76 -5.00
C VAL A 21 15.29 -21.03 -5.46
N ALA A 22 14.58 -22.02 -5.98
CA ALA A 22 15.14 -23.22 -6.58
C ALA A 22 15.71 -23.03 -8.00
N GLY A 23 15.59 -21.83 -8.59
CA GLY A 23 16.20 -21.48 -9.89
C GLY A 23 15.22 -21.44 -11.08
N ASP A 24 13.91 -21.59 -10.86
CA ASP A 24 12.91 -21.38 -11.93
C ASP A 24 12.87 -19.91 -12.33
N ARG A 25 13.36 -19.60 -13.54
CA ARG A 25 13.46 -18.24 -14.08
C ARG A 25 12.11 -17.55 -14.30
N HIS A 26 11.05 -18.32 -14.49
CA HIS A 26 9.72 -17.79 -14.82
C HIS A 26 8.85 -17.59 -13.58
N ALA A 27 9.12 -18.34 -12.51
CA ALA A 27 8.28 -18.32 -11.30
C ALA A 27 8.16 -16.94 -10.66
N PHE A 28 9.25 -16.16 -10.61
CA PHE A 28 9.20 -14.81 -10.03
C PHE A 28 8.41 -13.82 -10.91
N ALA A 29 8.54 -13.93 -12.23
CA ALA A 29 7.78 -13.09 -13.16
C ALA A 29 6.27 -13.36 -13.06
N GLU A 30 5.88 -14.63 -12.94
CA GLU A 30 4.49 -15.04 -12.72
C GLU A 30 3.96 -14.50 -11.39
N LEU A 31 4.70 -14.72 -10.30
CA LEU A 31 4.36 -14.22 -8.98
C LEU A 31 4.17 -12.70 -8.97
N PHE A 32 5.13 -11.96 -9.52
CA PHE A 32 5.07 -10.49 -9.58
C PHE A 32 3.92 -10.01 -10.47
N GLY A 33 3.65 -10.69 -11.59
CA GLY A 33 2.55 -10.37 -12.49
C GLY A 33 1.19 -10.43 -11.79
N ARG A 34 0.97 -11.40 -10.90
CA ARG A 34 -0.26 -11.52 -10.09
C ARG A 34 -0.48 -10.31 -9.19
N HIS A 35 0.58 -9.82 -8.56
CA HIS A 35 0.53 -8.70 -7.62
C HIS A 35 0.73 -7.33 -8.26
N HIS A 36 1.22 -7.26 -9.50
CA HIS A 36 1.66 -6.03 -10.16
C HIS A 36 0.63 -4.89 -10.08
N ARG A 37 -0.63 -5.17 -10.42
CA ARG A 37 -1.68 -4.13 -10.42
C ARG A 37 -1.86 -3.49 -9.05
N GLN A 38 -1.88 -4.31 -8.00
CA GLN A 38 -2.07 -3.86 -6.63
C GLN A 38 -0.82 -3.10 -6.13
N LEU A 39 0.37 -3.62 -6.41
CA LEU A 39 1.64 -3.00 -6.04
C LEU A 39 1.87 -1.67 -6.77
N HIS A 40 1.53 -1.59 -8.05
CA HIS A 40 1.60 -0.36 -8.82
C HIS A 40 0.63 0.71 -8.27
N ARG A 41 -0.62 0.31 -7.96
CA ARG A 41 -1.58 1.21 -7.32
C ARG A 41 -1.05 1.74 -5.99
N LEU A 42 -0.46 0.87 -5.16
CA LEU A 42 0.16 1.25 -3.89
C LEU A 42 1.29 2.28 -4.09
N ALA A 43 2.19 2.03 -5.04
CA ALA A 43 3.26 2.97 -5.39
C ALA A 43 2.70 4.32 -5.85
N ARG A 44 1.69 4.32 -6.73
CA ARG A 44 1.00 5.54 -7.21
C ARG A 44 0.37 6.36 -6.09
N LEU A 45 -0.20 5.72 -5.08
CA LEU A 45 -0.81 6.39 -3.92
C LEU A 45 0.23 6.89 -2.91
N THR A 46 1.46 6.39 -2.98
CA THR A 46 2.53 6.73 -2.03
C THR A 46 3.50 7.76 -2.59
N THR A 47 3.80 7.73 -3.89
CA THR A 47 4.76 8.63 -4.57
C THR A 47 4.08 9.85 -5.18
N ARG A 48 4.86 10.84 -5.65
CA ARG A 48 4.36 12.12 -6.16
C ARG A 48 4.06 12.09 -7.64
N SER A 49 4.83 11.34 -8.42
CA SER A 49 4.68 11.25 -9.87
C SER A 49 4.48 9.80 -10.31
N ARG A 50 4.04 9.62 -11.55
CA ARG A 50 3.94 8.29 -12.17
C ARG A 50 5.32 7.67 -12.32
N GLU A 51 6.28 8.46 -12.73
CA GLU A 51 7.68 8.06 -12.91
C GLU A 51 8.29 7.58 -11.58
N ASP A 52 8.13 8.35 -10.49
CA ASP A 52 8.55 7.91 -9.16
C ASP A 52 7.90 6.59 -8.72
N ALA A 53 6.63 6.37 -9.11
CA ALA A 53 5.93 5.12 -8.78
C ALA A 53 6.50 3.92 -9.55
N GLU A 54 6.75 4.09 -10.84
CA GLU A 54 7.33 3.07 -11.72
C GLU A 54 8.74 2.69 -11.27
N ASP A 55 9.55 3.68 -10.97
CA ASP A 55 10.92 3.48 -10.47
C ASP A 55 10.94 2.82 -9.08
N ALA A 56 10.06 3.27 -8.15
CA ALA A 56 9.94 2.64 -6.84
C ALA A 56 9.51 1.17 -6.95
N LEU A 57 8.59 0.88 -7.88
CA LEU A 57 8.14 -0.48 -8.13
C LEU A 57 9.26 -1.35 -8.71
N GLN A 58 10.08 -0.80 -9.61
CA GLN A 58 11.24 -1.49 -10.16
C GLN A 58 12.29 -1.79 -9.08
N ASP A 59 12.62 -0.79 -8.24
CA ASP A 59 13.53 -0.96 -7.10
C ASP A 59 13.00 -2.04 -6.13
N ALA A 60 11.69 -2.03 -5.87
CA ALA A 60 11.02 -3.01 -5.04
C ALA A 60 11.08 -4.42 -5.63
N MET A 61 10.87 -4.56 -6.94
CA MET A 61 10.95 -5.84 -7.65
C MET A 61 12.36 -6.44 -7.54
N LEU A 62 13.39 -5.63 -7.77
CA LEU A 62 14.79 -6.07 -7.63
C LEU A 62 15.10 -6.47 -6.18
N SER A 63 14.58 -5.73 -5.20
CA SER A 63 14.76 -6.06 -3.78
C SER A 63 14.05 -7.35 -3.39
N ALA A 64 12.82 -7.56 -3.89
CA ALA A 64 12.07 -8.80 -3.67
C ALA A 64 12.76 -10.00 -4.32
N HIS A 65 13.22 -9.87 -5.56
CA HIS A 65 13.94 -10.92 -6.27
C HIS A 65 15.20 -11.36 -5.51
N ARG A 66 16.00 -10.41 -5.04
CA ARG A 66 17.22 -10.69 -4.26
C ARG A 66 16.92 -11.23 -2.87
N GLY A 67 15.85 -10.76 -2.24
CA GLY A 67 15.45 -11.12 -0.89
C GLY A 67 14.57 -12.37 -0.81
N ALA A 68 14.23 -13.01 -1.90
CA ALA A 68 13.30 -14.14 -1.96
C ALA A 68 13.71 -15.30 -1.01
N SER A 69 14.99 -15.63 -0.97
CA SER A 69 15.52 -16.69 -0.10
C SER A 69 15.45 -16.38 1.39
N SER A 70 15.29 -15.10 1.77
CA SER A 70 15.17 -14.67 3.17
C SER A 70 13.72 -14.56 3.63
N PHE A 71 12.75 -14.82 2.75
CA PHE A 71 11.33 -14.77 3.10
C PHE A 71 10.99 -15.89 4.08
N ARG A 72 10.42 -15.51 5.23
CA ARG A 72 9.91 -16.45 6.22
C ARG A 72 8.41 -16.63 5.98
N TYR A 73 7.98 -17.85 5.67
CA TYR A 73 6.60 -18.21 5.34
C TYR A 73 5.57 -17.96 6.47
N GLU A 74 5.98 -17.35 7.56
CA GLU A 74 5.12 -16.94 8.68
C GLU A 74 4.22 -15.73 8.36
N ALA A 75 4.55 -14.97 7.31
CA ALA A 75 3.76 -13.82 6.86
C ALA A 75 3.12 -14.10 5.50
N ALA A 76 1.95 -13.50 5.23
CA ALA A 76 1.37 -13.54 3.90
C ALA A 76 2.32 -12.87 2.89
N LEU A 77 2.61 -13.55 1.78
CA LEU A 77 3.56 -13.08 0.77
C LEU A 77 3.19 -11.70 0.23
N GLY A 78 1.89 -11.45 0.00
CA GLY A 78 1.39 -10.14 -0.40
C GLY A 78 1.81 -9.02 0.57
N SER A 79 1.75 -9.27 1.88
CA SER A 79 2.19 -8.31 2.90
C SER A 79 3.69 -8.03 2.83
N TRP A 80 4.49 -9.05 2.53
CA TRP A 80 5.93 -8.91 2.34
C TRP A 80 6.27 -8.07 1.10
N LEU A 81 5.63 -8.34 -0.04
CA LEU A 81 5.79 -7.56 -1.27
C LEU A 81 5.37 -6.10 -1.06
N HIS A 82 4.22 -5.86 -0.40
CA HIS A 82 3.75 -4.52 -0.08
C HIS A 82 4.74 -3.76 0.80
N ARG A 83 5.31 -4.42 1.81
CA ARG A 83 6.35 -3.83 2.67
C ARG A 83 7.54 -3.36 1.84
N ILE A 84 8.01 -4.17 0.90
CA ILE A 84 9.14 -3.82 0.03
C ILE A 84 8.80 -2.60 -0.82
N VAL A 85 7.61 -2.57 -1.44
CA VAL A 85 7.16 -1.44 -2.26
C VAL A 85 7.02 -0.15 -1.44
N VAL A 86 6.39 -0.22 -0.26
CA VAL A 86 6.26 0.96 0.61
C VAL A 86 7.64 1.49 1.00
N ASN A 87 8.57 0.62 1.39
CA ASN A 87 9.92 1.04 1.76
C ASN A 87 10.66 1.69 0.57
N ALA A 88 10.56 1.11 -0.63
CA ALA A 88 11.15 1.71 -1.83
C ALA A 88 10.57 3.11 -2.12
N CYS A 89 9.24 3.28 -2.01
CA CYS A 89 8.59 4.57 -2.14
C CYS A 89 9.07 5.59 -1.09
N LEU A 90 9.17 5.16 0.17
CA LEU A 90 9.63 6.00 1.27
C LEU A 90 11.07 6.46 1.07
N ASP A 91 11.94 5.55 0.64
CA ASP A 91 13.35 5.85 0.42
C ASP A 91 13.56 6.81 -0.76
N ARG A 92 12.78 6.65 -1.86
CA ARG A 92 12.79 7.62 -2.96
C ARG A 92 12.37 9.01 -2.50
N LEU A 93 11.28 9.10 -1.75
CA LEU A 93 10.78 10.38 -1.26
C LEU A 93 11.73 11.04 -0.26
N ARG A 94 12.43 10.26 0.57
CA ARG A 94 13.48 10.78 1.47
C ARG A 94 14.66 11.31 0.66
N ARG A 95 15.13 10.58 -0.36
CA ARG A 95 16.20 11.04 -1.27
C ARG A 95 15.80 12.30 -2.02
N ALA A 96 14.60 12.34 -2.60
CA ALA A 96 14.08 13.52 -3.29
C ALA A 96 13.99 14.74 -2.37
N LYS A 97 13.61 14.56 -1.09
CA LYS A 97 13.60 15.64 -0.08
C LYS A 97 15.00 16.13 0.25
N ALA A 98 15.99 15.25 0.34
CA ALA A 98 17.38 15.61 0.64
C ALA A 98 18.03 16.42 -0.49
N HIS A 99 17.61 16.21 -1.74
CA HIS A 99 18.14 16.91 -2.92
C HIS A 99 17.36 18.18 -3.32
N ARG A 100 16.23 18.47 -2.66
CA ARG A 100 15.41 19.66 -2.96
C ARG A 100 15.90 20.89 -2.21
N THR A 101 16.44 21.86 -2.98
CA THR A 101 16.80 23.20 -2.50
C THR A 101 15.67 24.24 -2.69
N ALA A 102 14.53 23.87 -3.33
CA ALA A 102 13.40 24.78 -3.56
C ALA A 102 12.06 24.05 -3.58
N PRO A 103 10.95 24.68 -3.10
CA PRO A 103 9.61 24.13 -3.25
C PRO A 103 9.15 24.32 -4.71
N LEU A 104 9.01 23.25 -5.47
CA LEU A 104 8.26 23.24 -6.71
C LEU A 104 6.79 23.00 -6.37
N GLU A 105 5.91 23.90 -6.81
CA GLU A 105 4.48 23.63 -6.86
C GLU A 105 4.24 22.46 -7.81
N ASP A 106 3.72 21.37 -7.27
CA ASP A 106 3.44 20.16 -8.03
C ASP A 106 2.23 20.42 -8.94
N VAL A 107 2.47 20.74 -10.20
CA VAL A 107 1.44 20.79 -11.25
C VAL A 107 1.18 19.36 -11.71
N TYR A 108 0.05 18.81 -11.31
CA TYR A 108 -0.41 17.51 -11.81
C TYR A 108 -1.22 17.70 -13.08
N PRO A 109 -0.92 16.99 -14.19
CA PRO A 109 -1.78 17.01 -15.37
C PRO A 109 -3.16 16.47 -15.00
N VAL A 110 -4.20 17.22 -15.35
CA VAL A 110 -5.61 16.83 -15.19
C VAL A 110 -5.96 15.93 -16.37
N PRO A 111 -6.29 14.64 -16.18
CA PRO A 111 -6.79 13.79 -17.25
C PRO A 111 -8.26 14.11 -17.53
N ASP A 112 -8.69 13.78 -18.74
CA ASP A 112 -10.02 13.98 -19.29
C ASP A 112 -11.13 13.24 -18.48
N ARG A 113 -12.34 13.77 -18.48
CA ARG A 113 -13.27 13.86 -17.34
C ARG A 113 -14.39 12.82 -17.30
N THR A 114 -14.40 12.00 -16.24
CA THR A 114 -15.64 11.44 -15.66
C THR A 114 -15.66 11.75 -14.16
N ALA A 115 -16.81 11.98 -13.52
CA ALA A 115 -16.91 12.36 -12.09
C ALA A 115 -16.16 11.40 -11.15
N GLN A 116 -16.09 10.12 -11.47
CA GLN A 116 -15.29 9.13 -10.73
C GLN A 116 -13.79 9.36 -10.86
N VAL A 117 -13.31 9.84 -12.00
CA VAL A 117 -11.91 10.18 -12.26
C VAL A 117 -11.54 11.46 -11.50
N GLU A 118 -12.43 12.44 -11.48
CA GLU A 118 -12.23 13.70 -10.71
C GLU A 118 -12.11 13.42 -9.22
N THR A 119 -12.95 12.53 -8.67
CA THR A 119 -12.88 12.09 -7.28
C THR A 119 -11.57 11.36 -6.98
N ALA A 120 -11.15 10.44 -7.84
CA ALA A 120 -9.91 9.70 -7.66
C ALA A 120 -8.67 10.61 -7.70
N ILE A 121 -8.68 11.61 -8.58
CA ILE A 121 -7.63 12.64 -8.68
C ILE A 121 -7.64 13.51 -7.41
N GLY A 122 -8.81 13.94 -6.94
CA GLY A 122 -8.95 14.72 -5.73
C GLY A 122 -8.40 14.00 -4.50
N VAL A 123 -8.71 12.71 -4.34
CA VAL A 123 -8.17 11.85 -3.27
C VAL A 123 -6.65 11.73 -3.40
N GLN A 124 -6.11 11.51 -4.60
CA GLN A 124 -4.66 11.42 -4.80
C GLN A 124 -3.97 12.75 -4.44
N HIS A 125 -4.51 13.89 -4.86
CA HIS A 125 -3.97 15.20 -4.49
C HIS A 125 -4.02 15.44 -2.98
N ALA A 126 -5.11 15.08 -2.31
CA ALA A 126 -5.23 15.20 -0.87
C ALA A 126 -4.20 14.32 -0.14
N LEU A 127 -3.98 13.08 -0.61
CA LEU A 127 -2.94 12.19 -0.08
C LEU A 127 -1.54 12.79 -0.24
N MET A 128 -1.25 13.45 -1.39
CA MET A 128 0.05 14.06 -1.62
C MET A 128 0.34 15.26 -0.68
N ARG A 129 -0.70 15.89 -0.13
CA ARG A 129 -0.58 16.96 0.89
C ARG A 129 -0.36 16.44 2.31
N LEU A 130 -0.46 15.13 2.53
CA LEU A 130 -0.11 14.55 3.83
C LEU A 130 1.40 14.43 3.99
N PRO A 131 1.92 14.57 5.24
CA PRO A 131 3.27 14.09 5.56
C PRO A 131 3.42 12.63 5.16
N LEU A 132 4.60 12.28 4.65
CA LEU A 132 4.89 10.98 4.07
C LEU A 132 4.49 9.80 4.97
N GLU A 133 4.86 9.87 6.25
CA GLU A 133 4.60 8.81 7.21
C GLU A 133 3.10 8.65 7.54
N GLN A 134 2.34 9.74 7.48
CA GLN A 134 0.89 9.73 7.65
C GLN A 134 0.22 9.12 6.42
N ARG A 135 0.67 9.51 5.23
CA ARG A 135 0.20 8.96 3.96
C ARG A 135 0.45 7.46 3.87
N ALA A 136 1.67 7.00 4.14
CA ALA A 136 2.00 5.58 4.13
C ALA A 136 1.11 4.77 5.10
N ALA A 137 0.86 5.29 6.30
CA ALA A 137 0.01 4.62 7.28
C ALA A 137 -1.45 4.53 6.83
N VAL A 138 -2.05 5.65 6.36
CA VAL A 138 -3.46 5.67 5.94
C VAL A 138 -3.69 4.87 4.65
N VAL A 139 -2.76 4.91 3.70
CA VAL A 139 -2.84 4.10 2.48
C VAL A 139 -2.80 2.62 2.82
N ALA A 140 -1.90 2.18 3.71
CA ALA A 140 -1.82 0.78 4.11
C ALA A 140 -3.09 0.31 4.84
N VAL A 141 -3.55 1.07 5.83
CA VAL A 141 -4.69 0.66 6.67
C VAL A 141 -6.02 0.83 5.95
N ASP A 142 -6.29 2.04 5.43
CA ASP A 142 -7.63 2.41 4.97
C ASP A 142 -7.87 2.05 3.49
N MET A 143 -6.83 2.05 2.66
CA MET A 143 -6.99 1.79 1.23
C MET A 143 -6.57 0.37 0.81
N GLN A 144 -5.66 -0.26 1.56
CA GLN A 144 -5.19 -1.61 1.27
C GLN A 144 -5.73 -2.65 2.27
N GLY A 145 -6.39 -2.20 3.36
CA GLY A 145 -7.05 -3.08 4.33
C GLY A 145 -6.10 -3.82 5.29
N TYR A 146 -4.85 -3.36 5.44
CA TYR A 146 -3.93 -3.97 6.39
C TYR A 146 -4.33 -3.67 7.83
N SER A 147 -4.13 -4.64 8.71
CA SER A 147 -4.27 -4.40 10.15
C SER A 147 -3.25 -3.38 10.65
N ILE A 148 -3.55 -2.76 11.79
CA ILE A 148 -2.61 -1.86 12.47
C ILE A 148 -1.29 -2.58 12.79
N ALA A 149 -1.37 -3.85 13.24
CA ALA A 149 -0.21 -4.66 13.56
C ALA A 149 0.65 -4.96 12.32
N ASP A 150 0.02 -5.33 11.19
CA ASP A 150 0.74 -5.56 9.94
C ASP A 150 1.39 -4.29 9.43
N THR A 151 0.67 -3.16 9.46
CA THR A 151 1.19 -1.86 9.07
C THR A 151 2.34 -1.42 9.98
N ALA A 152 2.28 -1.67 11.26
CA ALA A 152 3.36 -1.38 12.21
C ALA A 152 4.63 -2.17 11.85
N ARG A 153 4.49 -3.46 11.56
CA ARG A 153 5.59 -4.31 11.09
C ARG A 153 6.15 -3.83 9.73
N MET A 154 5.27 -3.46 8.79
CA MET A 154 5.67 -2.94 7.48
C MET A 154 6.49 -1.65 7.57
N LEU A 155 6.04 -0.72 8.41
CA LEU A 155 6.67 0.60 8.55
C LEU A 155 7.82 0.62 9.58
N GLY A 156 8.05 -0.48 10.32
CA GLY A 156 9.08 -0.57 11.35
C GLY A 156 8.83 0.37 12.53
N VAL A 157 7.57 0.55 12.94
CA VAL A 157 7.15 1.45 14.04
C VAL A 157 6.19 0.75 14.99
N ALA A 158 5.98 1.32 16.19
CA ALA A 158 5.00 0.80 17.13
C ALA A 158 3.55 0.98 16.62
N GLU A 159 2.65 0.08 17.00
CA GLU A 159 1.22 0.16 16.63
C GLU A 159 0.55 1.47 17.05
N GLY A 160 0.90 1.99 18.24
CA GLY A 160 0.44 3.30 18.70
C GLY A 160 0.84 4.44 17.76
N THR A 161 2.01 4.33 17.13
CA THR A 161 2.48 5.28 16.12
C THR A 161 1.64 5.19 14.84
N VAL A 162 1.28 3.98 14.38
CA VAL A 162 0.39 3.79 13.24
C VAL A 162 -0.98 4.39 13.55
N LYS A 163 -1.57 4.06 14.69
CA LYS A 163 -2.88 4.61 15.12
C LYS A 163 -2.89 6.13 15.11
N SER A 164 -1.86 6.76 15.69
CA SER A 164 -1.77 8.23 15.74
C SER A 164 -1.51 8.87 14.37
N ARG A 165 -0.75 8.20 13.48
CA ARG A 165 -0.52 8.64 12.10
C ARG A 165 -1.81 8.57 11.28
N CYS A 166 -2.56 7.46 11.37
CA CYS A 166 -3.86 7.31 10.69
C CYS A 166 -4.88 8.34 11.20
N ALA A 167 -4.99 8.55 12.50
CA ALA A 167 -5.90 9.55 13.06
C ALA A 167 -5.61 10.96 12.53
N ARG A 168 -4.33 11.38 12.53
CA ARG A 168 -3.94 12.69 11.99
C ARG A 168 -4.13 12.78 10.48
N ALA A 169 -3.84 11.70 9.75
CA ALA A 169 -4.06 11.64 8.31
C ALA A 169 -5.54 11.81 7.96
N ARG A 170 -6.44 11.06 8.63
CA ARG A 170 -7.89 11.16 8.41
C ARG A 170 -8.42 12.55 8.70
N ALA A 171 -8.04 13.15 9.83
CA ALA A 171 -8.44 14.51 10.17
C ALA A 171 -8.02 15.52 9.09
N ARG A 172 -6.79 15.40 8.57
CA ARG A 172 -6.30 16.29 7.50
C ARG A 172 -6.97 16.00 6.15
N LEU A 173 -7.21 14.74 5.80
CA LEU A 173 -7.95 14.36 4.60
C LEU A 173 -9.39 14.87 4.65
N SER A 174 -10.08 14.76 5.77
CA SER A 174 -11.43 15.30 5.97
C SER A 174 -11.47 16.80 5.68
N GLN A 175 -10.47 17.57 6.13
CA GLN A 175 -10.38 18.99 5.83
C GLN A 175 -10.11 19.27 4.34
N LEU A 176 -9.25 18.46 3.70
CA LEU A 176 -8.87 18.64 2.30
C LEU A 176 -9.97 18.19 1.33
N LEU A 177 -10.75 17.19 1.73
CA LEU A 177 -11.81 16.56 0.92
C LEU A 177 -13.21 17.04 1.31
N GLY A 178 -13.34 17.91 2.29
CA GLY A 178 -14.63 18.39 2.81
C GLY A 178 -15.52 19.12 1.80
N HIS A 179 -15.08 19.27 0.57
CA HIS A 179 -15.84 19.76 -0.58
C HIS A 179 -16.28 18.64 -1.53
N LEU A 180 -15.83 17.42 -1.31
CA LEU A 180 -16.24 16.23 -2.04
C LEU A 180 -17.20 15.47 -1.12
N ASP A 181 -18.47 15.43 -1.49
CA ASP A 181 -19.61 14.88 -0.75
C ASP A 181 -19.28 13.78 0.28
N ALA A 182 -19.91 13.89 1.45
CA ALA A 182 -19.69 13.07 2.66
C ALA A 182 -19.94 11.55 2.51
N GLY A 183 -20.13 11.05 1.29
CA GLY A 183 -20.44 9.64 0.99
C GLY A 183 -19.25 8.72 0.74
N ILE A 184 -18.03 9.24 0.64
CA ILE A 184 -16.87 8.45 0.14
C ILE A 184 -16.06 7.79 1.25
N TRP A 185 -16.24 8.21 2.50
CA TRP A 185 -15.48 7.69 3.63
C TRP A 185 -16.33 6.82 4.55
N PRO A 186 -16.02 5.51 4.70
CA PRO A 186 -16.68 4.70 5.70
C PRO A 186 -16.31 5.23 7.08
N THR A 187 -17.30 5.73 7.83
CA THR A 187 -17.15 5.96 9.25
C THR A 187 -16.81 4.62 9.92
N PRO A 188 -15.72 4.52 10.69
CA PRO A 188 -15.48 3.31 11.46
C PRO A 188 -16.64 3.18 12.46
N ASP A 189 -17.48 2.15 12.29
CA ASP A 189 -18.42 1.73 13.31
C ASP A 189 -17.64 1.45 14.60
N HIS A 190 -17.76 2.40 15.51
CA HIS A 190 -17.27 2.22 16.88
C HIS A 190 -18.32 1.35 17.57
N PRO A 191 -18.06 0.08 17.93
CA PRO A 191 -19.01 -0.65 18.74
C PRO A 191 -19.13 0.10 20.06
N ALA A 192 -20.27 0.76 20.23
CA ALA A 192 -20.64 1.43 21.46
C ALA A 192 -20.56 0.40 22.61
N GLY A 193 -19.59 0.64 23.51
CA GLY A 193 -19.40 -0.18 24.67
C GLY A 193 -20.70 -0.29 25.44
N GLN A 194 -21.20 -1.51 25.55
CA GLN A 194 -22.29 -1.86 26.51
C GLN A 194 -21.80 -1.51 27.90
N ARG A 195 -22.26 -0.38 28.43
CA ARG A 195 -22.24 -0.10 29.87
C ARG A 195 -23.10 -1.16 30.54
N GLN A 196 -22.49 -2.21 31.06
CA GLN A 196 -23.15 -3.07 32.04
C GLN A 196 -23.56 -2.21 33.24
N GLN A 197 -24.85 -1.97 33.36
CA GLN A 197 -25.47 -1.45 34.59
C GLN A 197 -25.30 -2.52 35.69
N ARG A 198 -24.47 -2.23 36.70
CA ARG A 198 -24.42 -3.00 37.94
C ARG A 198 -25.74 -2.71 38.68
N PRO A 199 -26.48 -3.74 39.15
CA PRO A 199 -27.63 -3.49 40.02
C PRO A 199 -27.15 -3.02 41.39
N ALA A 200 -27.85 -2.01 41.92
CA ALA A 200 -27.68 -1.52 43.28
C ALA A 200 -28.10 -2.61 44.31
N ARG A 201 -27.26 -2.77 45.34
CA ARG A 201 -27.62 -3.25 46.66
C ARG A 201 -27.03 -2.30 47.70
#